data_abc7eae7dbeb2a8805b839652d8f82f2
#
_entry.id   abc7eae7dbeb2a8805b839652d8f82f2
#
_cell.length_a   1.000
_cell.length_b   1.000
_cell.length_c   1.000
_cell.angle_alpha   90.00
_cell.angle_beta   90.00
_cell.angle_gamma   90.00
#
_symmetry.space_group_name_H-M   'P 1'
#
loop_
_entity.id
_entity.type
_entity.pdbx_description
1 polymer ?
#
loop_
_entity_poly.entity_id
_entity_poly.type
_entity_poly.pdbx_seq_one_letter_code
_entity_poly.pdbx_strand_id
1 'polypeptide(L)'
;CGLFIYWFINWAVTGDAMMYMTYQKENWYQEAGSFWASTANTVHYLIFTFGDDDWLFTWGFQLLAMGYIYVLLAAKQKKLPFDLAAYSFVYVAVVLAPTWLLSGARYLYALATLPLLQAKTFESRTAHTVGLSVCAALLVVFTWGYTIAIAVL
;
A
#
# COMPACT_ATOMS: atom_id res chain seq x y z
N CYS A 1 -13.27 -17.18 6.40
CA CYS A 1 -13.52 -18.41 5.59
C CYS A 1 -12.70 -18.40 4.29
N GLY A 2 -12.58 -17.29 3.51
CA GLY A 2 -11.90 -17.29 2.21
C GLY A 2 -10.46 -17.77 2.25
N LEU A 3 -9.67 -17.35 3.24
CA LEU A 3 -8.28 -17.78 3.40
C LEU A 3 -8.13 -19.30 3.57
N PHE A 4 -9.00 -19.91 4.36
CA PHE A 4 -8.97 -21.37 4.57
C PHE A 4 -9.37 -22.15 3.32
N ILE A 5 -10.33 -21.63 2.54
CA ILE A 5 -10.71 -22.21 1.24
C ILE A 5 -9.52 -22.13 0.29
N TYR A 6 -8.84 -21.00 0.24
CA TYR A 6 -7.65 -20.80 -0.59
C TYR A 6 -6.51 -21.77 -0.22
N TRP A 7 -6.20 -21.92 1.07
CA TRP A 7 -5.21 -22.89 1.54
C TRP A 7 -5.60 -24.33 1.22
N PHE A 8 -6.89 -24.68 1.37
CA PHE A 8 -7.39 -26.00 1.00
C PHE A 8 -7.24 -26.27 -0.50
N ILE A 9 -7.56 -25.30 -1.35
CA ILE A 9 -7.38 -25.44 -2.81
C ILE A 9 -5.89 -25.62 -3.14
N ASN A 10 -4.99 -24.81 -2.59
CA ASN A 10 -3.56 -24.98 -2.80
C ASN A 10 -3.10 -26.39 -2.39
N TRP A 11 -3.48 -26.81 -1.20
CA TRP A 11 -3.14 -28.16 -0.71
C TRP A 11 -3.68 -29.27 -1.63
N ALA A 12 -4.92 -29.16 -2.05
CA ALA A 12 -5.57 -30.16 -2.90
C ALA A 12 -4.93 -30.27 -4.31
N VAL A 13 -4.42 -29.14 -4.82
CA VAL A 13 -3.83 -29.08 -6.18
C VAL A 13 -2.33 -29.37 -6.16
N THR A 14 -1.60 -28.88 -5.17
CA THR A 14 -0.13 -28.92 -5.16
C THR A 14 0.46 -29.79 -4.04
N GLY A 15 -0.37 -30.24 -3.10
CA GLY A 15 0.09 -30.95 -1.89
C GLY A 15 0.62 -30.03 -0.79
N ASP A 16 0.74 -28.73 -1.05
CA ASP A 16 1.21 -27.73 -0.08
C ASP A 16 0.23 -26.57 0.05
N ALA A 17 -0.31 -26.38 1.24
CA ALA A 17 -1.23 -25.27 1.52
C ALA A 17 -0.58 -23.88 1.36
N MET A 18 0.75 -23.79 1.52
CA MET A 18 1.54 -22.57 1.44
C MET A 18 2.26 -22.38 0.10
N MET A 19 1.96 -23.18 -0.92
CA MET A 19 2.60 -23.12 -2.25
C MET A 19 2.60 -21.70 -2.83
N TYR A 20 1.60 -20.88 -2.50
CA TYR A 20 1.58 -19.46 -2.89
C TYR A 20 2.83 -18.70 -2.44
N MET A 21 3.32 -18.95 -1.23
CA MET A 21 4.52 -18.26 -0.72
C MET A 21 5.77 -18.70 -1.48
N THR A 22 5.85 -19.97 -1.87
CA THR A 22 6.91 -20.49 -2.72
C THR A 22 6.91 -19.80 -4.09
N TYR A 23 5.75 -19.70 -4.73
CA TYR A 23 5.63 -19.01 -6.00
C TYR A 23 5.97 -17.51 -5.90
N GLN A 24 5.59 -16.85 -4.80
CA GLN A 24 5.95 -15.46 -4.58
C GLN A 24 7.47 -15.28 -4.43
N LYS A 25 8.12 -16.21 -3.73
CA LYS A 25 9.58 -16.20 -3.58
C LYS A 25 10.30 -16.45 -4.91
N GLU A 26 9.88 -17.47 -5.66
CA GLU A 26 10.55 -17.90 -6.89
C GLU A 26 10.34 -16.94 -8.06
N ASN A 27 9.13 -16.39 -8.20
CA ASN A 27 8.79 -15.56 -9.37
C ASN A 27 8.89 -14.05 -9.10
N TRP A 28 8.75 -13.62 -7.83
CA TRP A 28 8.69 -12.21 -7.47
C TRP A 28 9.72 -11.81 -6.43
N TYR A 29 10.56 -12.76 -5.98
CA TYR A 29 11.54 -12.55 -4.91
C TYR A 29 10.95 -11.97 -3.63
N GLN A 30 9.65 -12.23 -3.40
CA GLN A 30 8.93 -11.78 -2.22
C GLN A 30 8.97 -12.86 -1.14
N GLU A 31 9.39 -12.47 0.05
CA GLU A 31 9.34 -13.30 1.24
C GLU A 31 8.47 -12.64 2.31
N ALA A 32 7.95 -13.44 3.25
CA ALA A 32 7.31 -12.90 4.43
C ALA A 32 8.38 -12.26 5.32
N GLY A 33 8.22 -10.99 5.58
CA GLY A 33 9.12 -10.19 6.43
C GLY A 33 8.35 -9.51 7.57
N SER A 34 9.04 -8.63 8.28
CA SER A 34 8.38 -7.72 9.20
C SER A 34 7.68 -6.61 8.41
N PHE A 35 6.64 -6.01 8.99
CA PHE A 35 5.93 -4.90 8.33
C PHE A 35 6.82 -3.67 8.02
N TRP A 36 7.99 -3.56 8.65
CA TRP A 36 9.01 -2.58 8.32
C TRP A 36 9.85 -2.93 7.09
N ALA A 37 9.91 -4.20 6.71
CA ALA A 37 10.78 -4.66 5.62
C ALA A 37 10.38 -4.02 4.30
N SER A 38 9.10 -3.98 3.97
CA SER A 38 8.60 -3.34 2.76
C SER A 38 8.92 -1.84 2.72
N THR A 39 8.73 -1.14 3.85
CA THR A 39 9.06 0.30 3.94
C THR A 39 10.56 0.54 3.80
N ALA A 40 11.39 -0.25 4.49
CA ALA A 40 12.85 -0.13 4.41
C ALA A 40 13.35 -0.40 2.98
N ASN A 41 12.82 -1.43 2.32
CA ASN A 41 13.16 -1.72 0.93
C ASN A 41 12.69 -0.61 -0.04
N THR A 42 11.51 -0.03 0.17
CA THR A 42 11.06 1.11 -0.63
C THR A 42 12.00 2.30 -0.49
N VAL A 43 12.46 2.60 0.72
CA VAL A 43 13.47 3.66 0.96
C VAL A 43 14.80 3.29 0.29
N HIS A 44 15.23 2.04 0.41
CA HIS A 44 16.46 1.57 -0.21
C HIS A 44 16.42 1.76 -1.74
N TYR A 45 15.36 1.29 -2.41
CA TYR A 45 15.21 1.45 -3.84
C TYR A 45 15.10 2.91 -4.26
N LEU A 46 14.37 3.75 -3.52
CA LEU A 46 14.29 5.18 -3.80
C LEU A 46 15.67 5.85 -3.80
N ILE A 47 16.58 5.43 -2.92
CA ILE A 47 17.94 5.98 -2.85
C ILE A 47 18.81 5.44 -3.98
N PHE A 48 18.76 4.12 -4.25
CA PHE A 48 19.65 3.46 -5.21
C PHE A 48 19.24 3.67 -6.67
N THR A 49 17.95 3.94 -6.94
CA THR A 49 17.45 4.25 -8.28
C THR A 49 17.30 5.76 -8.51
N PHE A 50 17.91 6.57 -7.63
CA PHE A 50 17.82 8.03 -7.74
C PHE A 50 18.34 8.53 -9.10
N GLY A 51 17.47 9.21 -9.85
CA GLY A 51 17.76 9.73 -11.18
C GLY A 51 17.31 8.84 -12.34
N ASP A 52 16.85 7.60 -12.06
CA ASP A 52 16.20 6.77 -13.07
C ASP A 52 14.79 7.28 -13.35
N ASP A 53 14.25 7.01 -14.53
CA ASP A 53 12.93 7.51 -14.95
C ASP A 53 11.80 7.08 -14.01
N ASP A 54 11.94 5.92 -13.36
CA ASP A 54 10.90 5.30 -12.51
C ASP A 54 11.01 5.68 -11.03
N TRP A 55 12.13 6.27 -10.58
CA TRP A 55 12.39 6.42 -9.14
C TRP A 55 11.30 7.20 -8.39
N LEU A 56 10.81 8.29 -8.99
CA LEU A 56 9.80 9.14 -8.37
C LEU A 56 8.40 8.52 -8.45
N PHE A 57 8.01 8.07 -9.64
CA PHE A 57 6.66 7.56 -9.89
C PHE A 57 6.42 6.19 -9.27
N THR A 58 7.46 5.37 -9.14
CA THR A 58 7.36 4.05 -8.51
C THR A 58 7.64 4.13 -7.02
N TRP A 59 8.88 4.44 -6.64
CA TRP A 59 9.33 4.35 -5.25
C TRP A 59 8.97 5.55 -4.41
N GLY A 60 9.07 6.77 -4.98
CA GLY A 60 8.73 8.00 -4.29
C GLY A 60 7.25 8.06 -3.92
N PHE A 61 6.38 7.74 -4.86
CA PHE A 61 4.95 7.70 -4.62
C PHE A 61 4.51 6.60 -3.66
N GLN A 62 5.13 5.43 -3.76
CA GLN A 62 4.86 4.35 -2.82
C GLN A 62 5.23 4.76 -1.39
N LEU A 63 6.39 5.39 -1.20
CA LEU A 63 6.81 5.89 0.12
C LEU A 63 5.89 6.99 0.64
N LEU A 64 5.43 7.90 -0.22
CA LEU A 64 4.44 8.92 0.14
C LEU A 64 3.10 8.31 0.56
N ALA A 65 2.62 7.29 -0.15
CA ALA A 65 1.40 6.57 0.19
C ALA A 65 1.52 5.86 1.55
N MET A 66 2.65 5.18 1.80
CA MET A 66 2.93 4.56 3.10
C MET A 66 2.95 5.59 4.22
N GLY A 67 3.70 6.69 4.04
CA GLY A 67 3.79 7.78 5.02
C GLY A 67 2.42 8.42 5.30
N TYR A 68 1.63 8.65 4.27
CA TYR A 68 0.27 9.18 4.41
C TYR A 68 -0.62 8.26 5.27
N ILE A 69 -0.64 6.97 5.00
CA ILE A 69 -1.42 5.98 5.78
C ILE A 69 -0.91 5.91 7.23
N TYR A 70 0.41 5.91 7.45
CA TYR A 70 0.97 5.91 8.81
C TYR A 70 0.54 7.15 9.60
N VAL A 71 0.61 8.33 8.96
CA VAL A 71 0.19 9.60 9.60
C VAL A 71 -1.32 9.58 9.91
N LEU A 72 -2.15 9.12 8.97
CA LEU A 72 -3.60 9.02 9.20
C LEU A 72 -3.92 8.06 10.35
N LEU A 73 -3.33 6.89 10.38
CA LEU A 73 -3.52 5.92 11.46
C LEU A 73 -3.02 6.48 12.78
N ALA A 74 -1.82 7.04 12.86
CA ALA A 74 -1.27 7.59 14.08
C ALA A 74 -2.11 8.75 14.63
N ALA A 75 -2.57 9.67 13.75
CA ALA A 75 -3.26 10.87 14.17
C ALA A 75 -4.77 10.68 14.42
N LYS A 76 -5.42 9.77 13.69
CA LYS A 76 -6.89 9.69 13.63
C LYS A 76 -7.49 8.37 14.12
N GLN A 77 -6.68 7.35 14.42
CA GLN A 77 -7.17 6.06 14.93
C GLN A 77 -8.09 6.19 16.16
N LYS A 78 -7.78 7.12 17.07
CA LYS A 78 -8.58 7.36 18.28
C LYS A 78 -10.00 7.88 18.00
N LYS A 79 -10.26 8.33 16.78
CA LYS A 79 -11.58 8.78 16.32
C LYS A 79 -12.40 7.65 15.68
N LEU A 80 -11.81 6.47 15.52
CA LEU A 80 -12.49 5.25 15.05
C LEU A 80 -12.93 4.38 16.23
N PRO A 81 -14.04 3.63 16.08
CA PRO A 81 -14.33 2.48 16.96
C PRO A 81 -13.15 1.53 17.01
N PHE A 82 -12.98 0.85 18.15
CA PHE A 82 -11.81 0.01 18.40
C PHE A 82 -11.67 -1.12 17.35
N ASP A 83 -12.76 -1.74 16.95
CA ASP A 83 -12.80 -2.80 15.94
C ASP A 83 -12.30 -2.32 14.57
N LEU A 84 -12.72 -1.12 14.14
CA LEU A 84 -12.26 -0.53 12.88
C LEU A 84 -10.80 -0.08 12.96
N ALA A 85 -10.36 0.43 14.10
CA ALA A 85 -8.96 0.77 14.31
C ALA A 85 -8.08 -0.49 14.29
N ALA A 86 -8.48 -1.54 15.01
CA ALA A 86 -7.78 -2.83 15.02
C ALA A 86 -7.72 -3.45 13.62
N TYR A 87 -8.84 -3.47 12.89
CA TYR A 87 -8.88 -3.90 11.49
C TYR A 87 -7.86 -3.13 10.63
N SER A 88 -7.82 -1.80 10.77
CA SER A 88 -6.92 -0.96 9.97
C SER A 88 -5.44 -1.29 10.22
N PHE A 89 -5.06 -1.50 11.48
CA PHE A 89 -3.70 -1.89 11.83
C PHE A 89 -3.33 -3.27 11.31
N VAL A 90 -4.21 -4.25 11.49
CA VAL A 90 -3.98 -5.62 11.00
C VAL A 90 -3.89 -5.63 9.48
N TYR A 91 -4.77 -4.91 8.79
CA TYR A 91 -4.76 -4.80 7.34
C TYR A 91 -3.42 -4.23 6.85
N VAL A 92 -2.99 -3.09 7.38
CA VAL A 92 -1.73 -2.44 6.98
C VAL A 92 -0.53 -3.33 7.31
N ALA A 93 -0.52 -3.99 8.47
CA ALA A 93 0.54 -4.92 8.85
C ALA A 93 0.64 -6.11 7.87
N VAL A 94 -0.48 -6.68 7.45
CA VAL A 94 -0.53 -7.78 6.48
C VAL A 94 -0.07 -7.32 5.09
N VAL A 95 -0.55 -6.14 4.64
CA VAL A 95 -0.16 -5.58 3.33
C VAL A 95 1.33 -5.28 3.25
N LEU A 96 1.93 -4.82 4.35
CA LEU A 96 3.35 -4.46 4.41
C LEU A 96 4.26 -5.61 4.87
N ALA A 97 3.71 -6.80 5.13
CA ALA A 97 4.48 -7.97 5.53
C ALA A 97 5.44 -8.52 4.45
N PRO A 98 5.15 -8.46 3.13
CA PRO A 98 6.12 -8.85 2.12
C PRO A 98 7.39 -8.01 2.19
N THR A 99 8.54 -8.62 1.87
CA THR A 99 9.84 -7.94 1.91
C THR A 99 9.92 -6.74 0.97
N TRP A 100 9.23 -6.80 -0.16
CA TRP A 100 9.04 -5.67 -1.05
C TRP A 100 7.67 -5.73 -1.73
N LEU A 101 7.15 -4.59 -2.16
CA LEU A 101 5.85 -4.48 -2.79
C LEU A 101 5.96 -3.71 -4.10
N LEU A 102 5.60 -4.36 -5.19
CA LEU A 102 5.24 -3.68 -6.42
C LEU A 102 3.79 -3.19 -6.27
N SER A 103 3.50 -1.96 -6.58
CA SER A 103 2.16 -1.36 -6.43
C SER A 103 1.62 -1.33 -4.98
N GLY A 104 2.48 -1.20 -3.98
CA GLY A 104 2.10 -1.15 -2.56
C GLY A 104 1.09 -0.06 -2.25
N ALA A 105 1.16 1.09 -2.93
CA ALA A 105 0.20 2.17 -2.81
C ALA A 105 -1.23 1.71 -3.10
N ARG A 106 -1.46 0.94 -4.17
CA ARG A 106 -2.77 0.41 -4.54
C ARG A 106 -3.37 -0.47 -3.45
N TYR A 107 -2.56 -1.34 -2.84
CA TYR A 107 -3.03 -2.19 -1.74
C TYR A 107 -3.35 -1.37 -0.50
N LEU A 108 -2.56 -0.35 -0.18
CA LEU A 108 -2.82 0.54 0.95
C LEU A 108 -4.11 1.36 0.75
N TYR A 109 -4.37 1.83 -0.47
CA TYR A 109 -5.60 2.56 -0.79
C TYR A 109 -6.87 1.68 -0.78
N ALA A 110 -6.74 0.37 -0.82
CA ALA A 110 -7.85 -0.57 -0.65
C ALA A 110 -8.30 -0.73 0.81
N LEU A 111 -7.67 -0.04 1.77
CA LEU A 111 -8.08 -0.03 3.18
C LEU A 111 -9.51 0.53 3.32
N ALA A 112 -10.46 -0.33 3.71
CA ALA A 112 -11.88 0.03 3.76
C ALA A 112 -12.21 1.18 4.74
N THR A 113 -11.37 1.39 5.77
CA THR A 113 -11.51 2.50 6.73
C THR A 113 -10.88 3.80 6.26
N LEU A 114 -10.15 3.81 5.15
CA LEU A 114 -9.45 4.99 4.64
C LEU A 114 -10.40 6.17 4.39
N PRO A 115 -11.58 6.02 3.75
CA PRO A 115 -12.50 7.14 3.57
C PRO A 115 -12.98 7.74 4.89
N LEU A 116 -13.17 6.92 5.94
CA LEU A 116 -13.55 7.41 7.26
C LEU A 116 -12.42 8.20 7.93
N LEU A 117 -11.19 7.72 7.83
CA LEU A 117 -10.00 8.43 8.33
C LEU A 117 -9.80 9.76 7.61
N GLN A 118 -9.98 9.78 6.30
CA GLN A 118 -9.91 11.00 5.48
C GLN A 118 -11.01 12.00 5.84
N ALA A 119 -12.27 11.56 5.98
CA ALA A 119 -13.38 12.41 6.39
C ALA A 119 -13.11 13.05 7.75
N LYS A 120 -12.51 12.31 8.70
CA LYS A 120 -12.09 12.83 10.01
C LYS A 120 -10.88 13.76 9.95
N THR A 121 -10.19 13.81 8.85
CA THR A 121 -9.03 14.69 8.62
C THR A 121 -9.45 15.98 7.92
N PHE A 122 -10.32 15.88 6.93
CA PHE A 122 -10.78 17.01 6.11
C PHE A 122 -12.14 17.55 6.61
N GLU A 123 -12.27 17.79 7.90
CA GLU A 123 -13.52 18.29 8.52
C GLU A 123 -13.85 19.75 8.11
N SER A 124 -12.83 20.57 7.84
CA SER A 124 -13.05 21.95 7.41
C SER A 124 -13.23 22.05 5.89
N ARG A 125 -14.05 23.01 5.46
CA ARG A 125 -14.27 23.28 4.03
C ARG A 125 -12.96 23.55 3.27
N THR A 126 -12.07 24.32 3.89
CA THR A 126 -10.75 24.63 3.32
C THR A 126 -9.91 23.38 3.16
N ALA A 127 -9.79 22.54 4.20
CA ALA A 127 -9.03 21.30 4.14
C ALA A 127 -9.59 20.33 3.09
N HIS A 128 -10.93 20.25 2.98
CA HIS A 128 -11.59 19.44 1.95
C HIS A 128 -11.26 19.95 0.54
N THR A 129 -11.37 21.26 0.29
CA THR A 129 -11.03 21.84 -1.02
C THR A 129 -9.57 21.63 -1.37
N VAL A 130 -8.65 21.87 -0.43
CA VAL A 130 -7.21 21.60 -0.63
C VAL A 130 -6.96 20.13 -0.94
N GLY A 131 -7.56 19.22 -0.18
CA GLY A 131 -7.44 17.77 -0.42
C GLY A 131 -7.91 17.37 -1.82
N LEU A 132 -9.07 17.85 -2.25
CA LEU A 132 -9.59 17.60 -3.60
C LEU A 132 -8.67 18.18 -4.69
N SER A 133 -8.16 19.39 -4.50
CA SER A 133 -7.26 20.03 -5.46
C SER A 133 -5.96 19.25 -5.60
N VAL A 134 -5.39 18.76 -4.49
CA VAL A 134 -4.20 17.92 -4.51
C VAL A 134 -4.49 16.59 -5.23
N CYS A 135 -5.59 15.93 -4.92
CA CYS A 135 -5.99 14.69 -5.61
C CYS A 135 -6.18 14.88 -7.11
N ALA A 136 -6.82 15.99 -7.53
CA ALA A 136 -7.01 16.32 -8.93
C ALA A 136 -5.67 16.58 -9.65
N ALA A 137 -4.77 17.34 -9.02
CA ALA A 137 -3.44 17.60 -9.57
C ALA A 137 -2.63 16.30 -9.72
N LEU A 138 -2.66 15.43 -8.70
CA LEU A 138 -2.01 14.12 -8.75
C LEU A 138 -2.59 13.24 -9.86
N LEU A 139 -3.92 13.22 -10.02
CA LEU A 139 -4.56 12.48 -11.10
C LEU A 139 -4.06 12.95 -12.48
N VAL A 140 -3.95 14.25 -12.70
CA VAL A 140 -3.41 14.81 -13.95
C VAL A 140 -1.96 14.37 -14.18
N VAL A 141 -1.11 14.48 -13.14
CA VAL A 141 0.31 14.09 -13.23
C VAL A 141 0.45 12.59 -13.52
N PHE A 142 -0.33 11.73 -12.84
CA PHE A 142 -0.29 10.29 -13.09
C PHE A 142 -0.83 9.91 -14.47
N THR A 143 -1.91 10.55 -14.91
CA THR A 143 -2.45 10.31 -16.25
C THR A 143 -1.43 10.73 -17.32
N TRP A 144 -0.78 11.86 -17.13
CA TRP A 144 0.30 12.31 -18.02
C TRP A 144 1.47 11.32 -18.02
N GLY A 145 1.98 10.93 -16.85
CA GLY A 145 3.04 9.92 -16.74
C GLY A 145 2.70 8.61 -17.45
N TYR A 146 1.47 8.13 -17.26
CA TYR A 146 0.98 6.92 -17.95
C TYR A 146 0.98 7.09 -19.48
N THR A 147 0.56 8.26 -20.00
CA THR A 147 0.50 8.50 -21.45
C THR A 147 1.87 8.58 -22.12
N ILE A 148 2.91 8.95 -21.39
CA ILE A 148 4.30 8.98 -21.89
C ILE A 148 5.09 7.70 -21.55
N ALA A 149 4.39 6.65 -21.17
CA ALA A 149 4.94 5.32 -20.86
C ALA A 149 5.95 5.28 -19.71
N ILE A 150 5.89 6.23 -18.77
CA ILE A 150 6.59 6.09 -17.49
C ILE A 150 5.86 5.00 -16.68
N ALA A 151 6.61 4.12 -16.03
CA ALA A 151 6.04 3.12 -15.14
C ALA A 151 5.32 3.81 -13.96
N VAL A 152 4.00 3.81 -14.02
CA VAL A 152 3.12 4.36 -12.97
C VAL A 152 2.49 3.19 -12.25
N LEU A 153 2.88 2.95 -10.99
CA LEU A 153 2.46 1.82 -10.18
C LEU A 153 1.45 2.19 -9.08
#